data_639c24f56d5e32e3e84c55c498b5dd49
#
_entry.id   639c24f56d5e32e3e84c55c498b5dd49
#
_cell.length_a   1.000
_cell.length_b   1.000
_cell.length_c   1.000
_cell.angle_alpha   90.00
_cell.angle_beta   90.00
_cell.angle_gamma   90.00
#
_symmetry.space_group_name_H-M   'P 1'
#
loop_
_entity.id
_entity.type
_entity.pdbx_description
1 polymer ?
#
loop_
_entity_poly.entity_id
_entity_poly.type
_entity_poly.pdbx_seq_one_letter_code
_entity_poly.pdbx_strand_id
1 'polypeptide(L)'
;DYSGSNGKSIQNFLKRVPASAIKAANDLMKLEGEESLQILAEIAENGTVTFTRLPDVRQLDYITRGLRETADQQNATGKLGGTTAIGRATQNLSKSIRNALRKEVPEYGTALDKAADTIQRIEAVETGSSILNKNVNREQVIDAISNLSAAQLREAKIGLRSSIDDTLAKVNAVASDSNIEIREFKKLTDNLRSRTSREKMEI
;
A
#
# COMPACT_ATOMS: atom_id res chain seq x y z
N ASP A 1 8.38 -16.19 21.02
CA ASP A 1 9.37 -17.18 21.40
C ASP A 1 10.32 -17.48 20.24
N TYR A 2 11.63 -17.45 20.49
CA TYR A 2 12.68 -17.70 19.50
C TYR A 2 13.22 -19.14 19.55
N SER A 3 12.65 -19.99 20.39
CA SER A 3 13.13 -21.37 20.60
C SER A 3 12.75 -22.32 19.48
N GLY A 4 11.63 -22.08 18.79
CA GLY A 4 11.13 -22.89 17.68
C GLY A 4 11.97 -22.76 16.39
N SER A 5 11.68 -23.58 15.39
CA SER A 5 12.40 -23.59 14.10
C SER A 5 12.24 -22.27 13.34
N ASN A 6 11.05 -21.65 13.37
CA ASN A 6 10.80 -20.35 12.77
C ASN A 6 11.50 -19.24 13.54
N GLY A 7 11.50 -19.29 14.86
CA GLY A 7 12.23 -18.35 15.71
C GLY A 7 13.74 -18.38 15.46
N LYS A 8 14.34 -19.55 15.32
CA LYS A 8 15.75 -19.71 14.92
C LYS A 8 16.01 -19.16 13.52
N SER A 9 15.07 -19.33 12.60
CA SER A 9 15.15 -18.75 11.26
C SER A 9 15.13 -17.23 11.32
N ILE A 10 14.25 -16.62 12.13
CA ILE A 10 14.21 -15.17 12.34
C ILE A 10 15.54 -14.68 12.91
N GLN A 11 16.11 -15.35 13.92
CA GLN A 11 17.44 -14.98 14.47
C GLN A 11 18.52 -14.99 13.39
N ASN A 12 18.52 -15.98 12.49
CA ASN A 12 19.49 -16.05 11.39
C ASN A 12 19.28 -14.93 10.36
N PHE A 13 18.04 -14.53 10.10
CA PHE A 13 17.77 -13.38 9.25
C PHE A 13 18.20 -12.07 9.90
N LEU A 14 17.99 -11.91 11.21
CA LEU A 14 18.39 -10.71 11.94
C LEU A 14 19.89 -10.42 11.85
N LYS A 15 20.74 -11.44 11.81
CA LYS A 15 22.21 -11.29 11.60
C LYS A 15 22.56 -10.65 10.27
N ARG A 16 21.65 -10.61 9.32
CA ARG A 16 21.85 -10.06 7.97
C ARG A 16 21.19 -8.70 7.76
N VAL A 17 20.53 -8.16 8.80
CA VAL A 17 19.87 -6.86 8.72
C VAL A 17 20.91 -5.77 8.71
N PRO A 18 20.96 -4.89 7.70
CA PRO A 18 21.92 -3.80 7.65
C PRO A 18 21.57 -2.69 8.64
N ALA A 19 22.58 -1.96 9.09
CA ALA A 19 22.41 -0.85 10.01
C ALA A 19 21.45 0.24 9.48
N SER A 20 21.44 0.47 8.16
CA SER A 20 20.51 1.40 7.51
C SER A 20 19.04 1.04 7.74
N ALA A 21 18.72 -0.27 7.72
CA ALA A 21 17.35 -0.74 7.95
C ALA A 21 16.93 -0.57 9.43
N ILE A 22 17.84 -0.75 10.37
CA ILE A 22 17.57 -0.49 11.80
C ILE A 22 17.33 1.01 12.02
N LYS A 23 18.15 1.87 11.41
CA LYS A 23 17.96 3.31 11.48
C LYS A 23 16.60 3.70 10.90
N ALA A 24 16.26 3.23 9.70
CA ALA A 24 14.97 3.51 9.05
C ALA A 24 13.79 3.01 9.92
N ALA A 25 13.91 1.83 10.54
CA ALA A 25 12.90 1.30 11.45
C ALA A 25 12.70 2.22 12.68
N ASN A 26 13.77 2.67 13.31
CA ASN A 26 13.70 3.57 14.45
C ASN A 26 13.17 4.97 14.06
N ASP A 27 13.53 5.48 12.90
CA ASP A 27 13.00 6.74 12.37
C ASP A 27 11.48 6.63 12.12
N LEU A 28 11.00 5.50 11.58
CA LEU A 28 9.56 5.24 11.43
C LEU A 28 8.83 5.16 12.77
N MET A 29 9.39 4.48 13.77
CA MET A 29 8.83 4.43 15.13
C MET A 29 8.68 5.83 15.73
N LYS A 30 9.69 6.66 15.55
CA LYS A 30 9.67 8.05 16.01
C LYS A 30 8.58 8.87 15.31
N LEU A 31 8.44 8.75 14.00
CA LEU A 31 7.42 9.45 13.23
C LEU A 31 5.99 9.01 13.62
N GLU A 32 5.82 7.75 14.00
CA GLU A 32 4.52 7.19 14.42
C GLU A 32 4.25 7.35 15.92
N GLY A 33 5.14 8.00 16.68
CA GLY A 33 4.97 8.23 18.13
C GLY A 33 5.21 6.97 18.98
N GLU A 34 5.89 5.96 18.43
CA GLU A 34 6.18 4.67 19.08
C GLU A 34 7.63 4.59 19.58
N GLU A 35 8.18 5.69 20.07
CA GLU A 35 9.58 5.80 20.52
C GLU A 35 9.94 4.78 21.62
N SER A 36 8.96 4.36 22.43
CA SER A 36 9.13 3.32 23.45
C SER A 36 9.51 1.95 22.90
N LEU A 37 9.25 1.72 21.61
CA LEU A 37 9.57 0.47 20.90
C LEU A 37 10.93 0.51 20.21
N GLN A 38 11.75 1.54 20.44
CA GLN A 38 13.04 1.70 19.77
C GLN A 38 13.88 0.41 19.85
N ILE A 39 14.45 0.03 18.70
CA ILE A 39 15.29 -1.16 18.56
C ILE A 39 16.67 -0.82 19.09
N LEU A 40 17.09 -1.49 20.15
CA LEU A 40 18.40 -1.34 20.74
C LEU A 40 19.37 -2.33 20.09
N ALA A 41 20.30 -1.81 19.31
CA ALA A 41 21.31 -2.60 18.64
C ALA A 41 22.65 -1.85 18.62
N GLU A 42 23.74 -2.56 18.82
CA GLU A 42 25.09 -2.08 18.62
C GLU A 42 25.49 -2.26 17.17
N ILE A 43 26.04 -1.23 16.56
CA ILE A 43 26.51 -1.24 15.19
C ILE A 43 28.03 -1.15 15.23
N ALA A 44 28.69 -2.24 14.82
CA ALA A 44 30.15 -2.27 14.72
C ALA A 44 30.64 -1.42 13.53
N GLU A 45 31.90 -1.05 13.51
CA GLU A 45 32.53 -0.26 12.43
C GLU A 45 32.38 -0.90 11.05
N ASN A 46 32.34 -2.24 10.98
CA ASN A 46 32.11 -2.99 9.74
C ASN A 46 30.63 -3.05 9.32
N GLY A 47 29.72 -2.37 10.02
CA GLY A 47 28.29 -2.35 9.73
C GLY A 47 27.49 -3.56 10.27
N THR A 48 28.16 -4.47 11.01
CA THR A 48 27.46 -5.60 11.64
C THR A 48 26.56 -5.10 12.76
N VAL A 49 25.32 -5.57 12.76
CA VAL A 49 24.30 -5.24 13.78
C VAL A 49 24.22 -6.36 14.80
N THR A 50 24.41 -6.01 16.07
CA THR A 50 24.22 -6.91 17.22
C THR A 50 23.08 -6.40 18.06
N PHE A 51 22.00 -7.16 18.18
CA PHE A 51 20.85 -6.78 19.00
C PHE A 51 21.16 -6.97 20.47
N THR A 52 21.08 -5.93 21.27
CA THR A 52 21.22 -6.00 22.74
C THR A 52 20.08 -6.81 23.35
N ARG A 53 18.90 -6.74 22.76
CA ARG A 53 17.73 -7.54 23.06
C ARG A 53 17.08 -8.01 21.77
N LEU A 54 16.64 -9.28 21.73
CA LEU A 54 15.92 -9.79 20.56
C LEU A 54 14.60 -9.01 20.37
N PRO A 55 14.35 -8.55 19.14
CA PRO A 55 13.17 -7.74 18.83
C PRO A 55 11.87 -8.50 19.09
N ASP A 56 10.86 -7.84 19.60
CA ASP A 56 9.50 -8.38 19.67
C ASP A 56 8.77 -8.34 18.29
N VAL A 57 7.51 -8.80 18.25
CA VAL A 57 6.71 -8.88 17.03
C VAL A 57 6.54 -7.50 16.37
N ARG A 58 6.27 -6.44 17.16
CA ARG A 58 6.10 -5.08 16.65
C ARG A 58 7.42 -4.52 16.12
N GLN A 59 8.50 -4.71 16.87
CA GLN A 59 9.85 -4.31 16.43
C GLN A 59 10.27 -5.06 15.15
N LEU A 60 9.94 -6.36 15.03
CA LEU A 60 10.18 -7.13 13.80
C LEU A 60 9.39 -6.57 12.61
N ASP A 61 8.16 -6.13 12.81
CA ASP A 61 7.39 -5.46 11.74
C ASP A 61 8.09 -4.17 11.29
N TYR A 62 8.51 -3.33 12.22
CA TYR A 62 9.28 -2.12 11.89
C TYR A 62 10.60 -2.43 11.19
N ILE A 63 11.31 -3.49 11.57
CA ILE A 63 12.51 -3.95 10.85
C ILE A 63 12.16 -4.32 9.41
N THR A 64 11.05 -5.03 9.18
CA THR A 64 10.64 -5.38 7.81
C THR A 64 10.26 -4.16 6.97
N ARG A 65 9.69 -3.12 7.58
CA ARG A 65 9.39 -1.82 6.96
C ARG A 65 10.67 -1.05 6.66
N GLY A 66 11.60 -0.97 7.61
CA GLY A 66 12.91 -0.35 7.43
C GLY A 66 13.75 -1.03 6.34
N LEU A 67 13.68 -2.36 6.22
CA LEU A 67 14.31 -3.11 5.13
C LEU A 67 13.70 -2.76 3.77
N ARG A 68 12.38 -2.52 3.68
CA ARG A 68 11.74 -2.09 2.43
C ARG A 68 12.20 -0.70 2.04
N GLU A 69 12.18 0.24 2.98
CA GLU A 69 12.67 1.60 2.75
C GLU A 69 14.12 1.59 2.26
N THR A 70 14.99 0.82 2.92
CA THR A 70 16.39 0.64 2.50
C THR A 70 16.49 0.00 1.11
N ALA A 71 15.65 -0.98 0.80
CA ALA A 71 15.62 -1.63 -0.51
C ALA A 71 15.19 -0.66 -1.62
N ASP A 72 14.20 0.18 -1.36
CA ASP A 72 13.73 1.19 -2.31
C ASP A 72 14.77 2.27 -2.57
N GLN A 73 15.50 2.72 -1.54
CA GLN A 73 16.66 3.60 -1.69
C GLN A 73 17.79 2.96 -2.52
N GLN A 74 17.93 1.63 -2.47
CA GLN A 74 18.86 0.84 -3.26
C GLN A 74 18.29 0.42 -4.63
N ASN A 75 17.20 1.04 -5.06
CA ASN A 75 16.56 0.78 -6.35
C ASN A 75 16.13 -0.69 -6.58
N ALA A 76 15.56 -1.34 -5.57
CA ALA A 76 15.07 -2.72 -5.66
C ALA A 76 13.96 -2.90 -6.72
N THR A 77 13.16 -1.86 -6.95
CA THR A 77 11.99 -1.86 -7.86
C THR A 77 12.35 -1.43 -9.29
N GLY A 78 13.55 -0.91 -9.52
CA GLY A 78 14.04 -0.58 -10.86
C GLY A 78 13.33 0.56 -11.57
N LYS A 79 12.79 1.53 -10.83
CA LYS A 79 12.01 2.65 -11.39
C LYS A 79 12.75 3.47 -12.45
N LEU A 80 14.08 3.53 -12.39
CA LEU A 80 14.93 4.19 -13.39
C LEU A 80 16.24 3.39 -13.48
N GLY A 81 16.46 2.65 -14.56
CA GLY A 81 17.75 2.03 -14.86
C GLY A 81 17.96 0.60 -14.36
N GLY A 82 16.89 -0.13 -13.98
CA GLY A 82 16.96 -1.54 -13.56
C GLY A 82 17.14 -1.74 -12.05
N THR A 83 16.86 -2.97 -11.59
CA THR A 83 16.98 -3.35 -10.18
C THR A 83 18.42 -3.66 -9.80
N THR A 84 18.88 -3.23 -8.63
CA THR A 84 20.18 -3.63 -8.09
C THR A 84 20.11 -4.99 -7.41
N ALA A 85 21.18 -5.76 -7.44
CA ALA A 85 21.28 -7.04 -6.75
C ALA A 85 21.14 -6.87 -5.23
N ILE A 86 21.73 -5.80 -4.67
CA ILE A 86 21.67 -5.49 -3.24
C ILE A 86 20.24 -5.11 -2.84
N GLY A 87 19.58 -4.24 -3.59
CA GLY A 87 18.19 -3.85 -3.33
C GLY A 87 17.26 -5.05 -3.33
N ARG A 88 17.39 -5.96 -4.33
CA ARG A 88 16.61 -7.22 -4.37
C ARG A 88 16.89 -8.13 -3.19
N ALA A 89 18.17 -8.27 -2.79
CA ALA A 89 18.54 -9.09 -1.64
C ALA A 89 17.93 -8.52 -0.33
N THR A 90 17.96 -7.21 -0.15
CA THR A 90 17.37 -6.51 0.99
C THR A 90 15.84 -6.69 1.04
N GLN A 91 15.18 -6.55 -0.11
CA GLN A 91 13.74 -6.79 -0.23
C GLN A 91 13.37 -8.25 0.08
N ASN A 92 14.16 -9.21 -0.41
CA ASN A 92 13.95 -10.63 -0.14
C ASN A 92 14.15 -10.96 1.34
N LEU A 93 15.12 -10.32 2.01
CA LEU A 93 15.31 -10.46 3.45
C LEU A 93 14.08 -9.99 4.23
N SER A 94 13.50 -8.82 3.88
CA SER A 94 12.25 -8.33 4.45
C SER A 94 11.12 -9.36 4.30
N LYS A 95 10.93 -9.90 3.09
CA LYS A 95 9.91 -10.94 2.82
C LYS A 95 10.16 -12.20 3.66
N SER A 96 11.41 -12.63 3.81
CA SER A 96 11.77 -13.84 4.57
C SER A 96 11.45 -13.69 6.06
N ILE A 97 11.80 -12.55 6.65
CA ILE A 97 11.46 -12.25 8.06
C ILE A 97 9.94 -12.22 8.24
N ARG A 98 9.21 -11.53 7.38
CA ARG A 98 7.75 -11.45 7.45
C ARG A 98 7.08 -12.81 7.31
N ASN A 99 7.55 -13.67 6.40
CA ASN A 99 7.01 -15.00 6.20
C ASN A 99 7.29 -15.91 7.40
N ALA A 100 8.48 -15.82 8.01
CA ALA A 100 8.81 -16.56 9.21
C ALA A 100 7.96 -16.08 10.40
N LEU A 101 7.76 -14.77 10.53
CA LEU A 101 6.94 -14.16 11.57
C LEU A 101 5.46 -14.57 11.44
N ARG A 102 4.90 -14.60 10.22
CA ARG A 102 3.53 -15.10 9.97
C ARG A 102 3.33 -16.56 10.38
N LYS A 103 4.37 -17.38 10.24
CA LYS A 103 4.33 -18.79 10.65
C LYS A 103 4.47 -18.97 12.15
N GLU A 104 5.28 -18.12 12.81
CA GLU A 104 5.50 -18.19 14.25
C GLU A 104 4.35 -17.57 15.05
N VAL A 105 3.71 -16.52 14.48
CA VAL A 105 2.63 -15.75 15.12
C VAL A 105 1.48 -15.63 14.12
N PRO A 106 0.55 -16.58 14.06
CA PRO A 106 -0.56 -16.58 13.11
C PRO A 106 -1.46 -15.34 13.20
N GLU A 107 -1.61 -14.78 14.42
CA GLU A 107 -2.39 -13.56 14.67
C GLU A 107 -1.81 -12.35 13.93
N TYR A 108 -0.48 -12.26 13.86
CA TYR A 108 0.21 -11.25 13.06
C TYR A 108 -0.14 -11.40 11.56
N GLY A 109 -0.13 -12.65 11.07
CA GLY A 109 -0.56 -12.95 9.71
C GLY A 109 -1.99 -12.49 9.43
N THR A 110 -2.92 -12.81 10.33
CA THR A 110 -4.33 -12.43 10.24
C THR A 110 -4.50 -10.90 10.26
N ALA A 111 -3.75 -10.19 11.10
CA ALA A 111 -3.79 -8.74 11.16
C ALA A 111 -3.30 -8.10 9.85
N LEU A 112 -2.22 -8.61 9.27
CA LEU A 112 -1.71 -8.15 7.98
C LEU A 112 -2.71 -8.40 6.84
N ASP A 113 -3.37 -9.56 6.81
CA ASP A 113 -4.35 -9.89 5.78
C ASP A 113 -5.58 -8.99 5.86
N LYS A 114 -6.06 -8.68 7.08
CA LYS A 114 -7.13 -7.72 7.30
C LYS A 114 -6.73 -6.30 6.86
N ALA A 115 -5.53 -5.86 7.19
CA ALA A 115 -5.02 -4.56 6.76
C ALA A 115 -4.91 -4.48 5.23
N ALA A 116 -4.40 -5.54 4.59
CA ALA A 116 -4.31 -5.62 3.13
C ALA A 116 -5.70 -5.60 2.47
N ASP A 117 -6.68 -6.34 3.00
CA ASP A 117 -8.06 -6.32 2.50
C ASP A 117 -8.68 -4.92 2.58
N THR A 118 -8.47 -4.22 3.72
CA THR A 118 -8.96 -2.85 3.89
C THR A 118 -8.35 -1.89 2.86
N ILE A 119 -7.03 -1.95 2.67
CA ILE A 119 -6.33 -1.12 1.67
C ILE A 119 -6.86 -1.41 0.27
N GLN A 120 -6.99 -2.68 -0.09
CA GLN A 120 -7.49 -3.08 -1.41
C GLN A 120 -8.93 -2.64 -1.65
N ARG A 121 -9.79 -2.59 -0.62
CA ARG A 121 -11.15 -2.05 -0.73
C ARG A 121 -11.13 -0.54 -0.97
N ILE A 122 -10.29 0.21 -0.26
CA ILE A 122 -10.12 1.65 -0.49
C ILE A 122 -9.64 1.92 -1.92
N GLU A 123 -8.62 1.20 -2.38
CA GLU A 123 -8.11 1.28 -3.75
C GLU A 123 -9.20 0.95 -4.79
N ALA A 124 -10.08 0.00 -4.49
CA ALA A 124 -11.20 -0.34 -5.36
C ALA A 124 -12.23 0.80 -5.43
N VAL A 125 -12.56 1.47 -4.31
CA VAL A 125 -13.42 2.66 -4.30
C VAL A 125 -12.79 3.78 -5.15
N GLU A 126 -11.48 4.03 -4.99
CA GLU A 126 -10.76 5.03 -5.79
C GLU A 126 -10.76 4.69 -7.28
N THR A 127 -10.54 3.41 -7.63
CA THR A 127 -10.64 2.91 -8.99
C THR A 127 -12.02 3.20 -9.56
N GLY A 128 -13.09 2.86 -8.83
CA GLY A 128 -14.47 3.12 -9.23
C GLY A 128 -14.75 4.60 -9.45
N SER A 129 -14.31 5.47 -8.55
CA SER A 129 -14.50 6.92 -8.65
C SER A 129 -13.79 7.54 -9.87
N SER A 130 -12.71 6.91 -10.32
CA SER A 130 -11.92 7.37 -11.46
C SER A 130 -12.45 6.93 -12.83
N ILE A 131 -13.37 5.98 -12.91
CA ILE A 131 -13.86 5.38 -14.17
C ILE A 131 -14.37 6.44 -15.16
N LEU A 132 -15.11 7.43 -14.67
CA LEU A 132 -15.69 8.48 -15.51
C LEU A 132 -14.71 9.60 -15.87
N ASN A 133 -13.47 9.56 -15.39
CA ASN A 133 -12.46 10.54 -15.77
C ASN A 133 -12.19 10.47 -17.28
N LYS A 134 -12.09 11.65 -17.91
CA LYS A 134 -11.87 11.79 -19.36
C LYS A 134 -10.56 11.17 -19.84
N ASN A 135 -9.55 11.11 -18.96
CA ASN A 135 -8.23 10.58 -19.26
C ASN A 135 -8.14 9.05 -19.15
N VAL A 136 -9.18 8.39 -18.66
CA VAL A 136 -9.25 6.94 -18.54
C VAL A 136 -9.99 6.37 -19.74
N ASN A 137 -9.38 5.45 -20.48
CA ASN A 137 -10.02 4.79 -21.60
C ASN A 137 -10.70 3.46 -21.18
N ARG A 138 -11.45 2.85 -22.12
CA ARG A 138 -12.18 1.60 -21.86
C ARG A 138 -11.27 0.44 -21.49
N GLU A 139 -10.13 0.29 -22.17
CA GLU A 139 -9.15 -0.78 -21.92
C GLU A 139 -8.55 -0.66 -20.54
N GLN A 140 -8.19 0.55 -20.11
CA GLN A 140 -7.70 0.80 -18.75
C GLN A 140 -8.74 0.44 -17.67
N VAL A 141 -10.03 0.66 -17.94
CA VAL A 141 -11.10 0.23 -17.03
C VAL A 141 -11.17 -1.30 -16.97
N ILE A 142 -11.16 -1.98 -18.13
CA ILE A 142 -11.17 -3.44 -18.19
C ILE A 142 -9.99 -4.02 -17.40
N ASP A 143 -8.78 -3.51 -17.65
CA ASP A 143 -7.57 -3.95 -16.95
C ASP A 143 -7.67 -3.72 -15.44
N ALA A 144 -8.18 -2.55 -15.02
CA ALA A 144 -8.31 -2.21 -13.60
C ALA A 144 -9.30 -3.11 -12.88
N ILE A 145 -10.45 -3.45 -13.50
CA ILE A 145 -11.51 -4.22 -12.85
C ILE A 145 -11.35 -5.73 -13.02
N SER A 146 -10.67 -6.21 -14.06
CA SER A 146 -10.51 -7.65 -14.35
C SER A 146 -9.79 -8.41 -13.24
N ASN A 147 -8.94 -7.72 -12.47
CA ASN A 147 -8.17 -8.28 -11.36
C ASN A 147 -8.84 -8.11 -9.99
N LEU A 148 -10.03 -7.47 -9.94
CA LEU A 148 -10.75 -7.25 -8.70
C LEU A 148 -11.56 -8.48 -8.29
N SER A 149 -11.53 -8.81 -7.00
CA SER A 149 -12.45 -9.79 -6.42
C SER A 149 -13.89 -9.28 -6.44
N ALA A 150 -14.87 -10.18 -6.26
CA ALA A 150 -16.28 -9.80 -6.19
C ALA A 150 -16.60 -8.77 -5.08
N ALA A 151 -15.84 -8.78 -3.97
CA ALA A 151 -15.95 -7.78 -2.90
C ALA A 151 -15.41 -6.43 -3.36
N GLN A 152 -14.24 -6.39 -3.97
CA GLN A 152 -13.62 -5.18 -4.51
C GLN A 152 -14.44 -4.56 -5.65
N LEU A 153 -15.09 -5.37 -6.50
CA LEU A 153 -16.01 -4.87 -7.52
C LEU A 153 -17.23 -4.15 -6.92
N ARG A 154 -17.73 -4.62 -5.76
CA ARG A 154 -18.81 -3.90 -5.05
C ARG A 154 -18.33 -2.54 -4.56
N GLU A 155 -17.13 -2.47 -3.99
CA GLU A 155 -16.51 -1.22 -3.54
C GLU A 155 -16.24 -0.27 -4.72
N ALA A 156 -15.78 -0.78 -5.86
CA ALA A 156 -15.61 0.02 -7.07
C ALA A 156 -16.95 0.61 -7.56
N LYS A 157 -18.04 -0.16 -7.50
CA LYS A 157 -19.40 0.35 -7.82
C LYS A 157 -19.84 1.46 -6.86
N ILE A 158 -19.48 1.35 -5.57
CA ILE A 158 -19.75 2.43 -4.59
C ILE A 158 -18.96 3.68 -4.97
N GLY A 159 -17.67 3.54 -5.31
CA GLY A 159 -16.84 4.65 -5.75
C GLY A 159 -17.38 5.35 -7.01
N LEU A 160 -17.79 4.57 -8.01
CA LEU A 160 -18.41 5.10 -9.22
C LEU A 160 -19.69 5.90 -8.90
N ARG A 161 -20.57 5.32 -8.07
CA ARG A 161 -21.81 6.00 -7.64
C ARG A 161 -21.50 7.30 -6.89
N SER A 162 -20.58 7.26 -5.92
CA SER A 162 -20.16 8.45 -5.16
C SER A 162 -19.66 9.55 -6.09
N SER A 163 -18.86 9.22 -7.11
CA SER A 163 -18.35 10.17 -8.11
C SER A 163 -19.48 10.84 -8.91
N ILE A 164 -20.54 10.12 -9.21
CA ILE A 164 -21.74 10.66 -9.88
C ILE A 164 -22.49 11.57 -8.92
N ASP A 165 -22.74 11.12 -7.69
CA ASP A 165 -23.47 11.88 -6.66
C ASP A 165 -22.71 13.19 -6.32
N ASP A 166 -21.38 13.16 -6.22
CA ASP A 166 -20.54 14.34 -6.00
C ASP A 166 -20.63 15.35 -7.17
N THR A 167 -20.72 14.83 -8.38
CA THR A 167 -20.88 15.69 -9.56
C THR A 167 -22.26 16.35 -9.59
N LEU A 168 -23.32 15.61 -9.24
CA LEU A 168 -24.67 16.13 -9.10
C LEU A 168 -24.76 17.15 -7.95
N ALA A 169 -24.12 16.90 -6.81
CA ALA A 169 -24.07 17.84 -5.69
C ALA A 169 -23.38 19.15 -6.07
N LYS A 170 -22.31 19.10 -6.88
CA LYS A 170 -21.66 20.32 -7.40
C LYS A 170 -22.57 21.12 -8.31
N VAL A 171 -23.38 20.48 -9.13
CA VAL A 171 -24.40 21.15 -9.96
C VAL A 171 -25.41 21.87 -9.07
N ASN A 172 -25.92 21.20 -8.05
CA ASN A 172 -26.91 21.76 -7.11
C ASN A 172 -26.32 22.89 -6.24
N ALA A 173 -25.06 22.84 -5.86
CA ALA A 173 -24.41 23.85 -5.04
C ALA A 173 -24.24 25.21 -5.77
N VAL A 174 -24.27 25.22 -7.11
CA VAL A 174 -24.15 26.43 -7.95
C VAL A 174 -25.52 27.05 -8.26
N ALA A 175 -26.58 26.57 -7.63
CA ALA A 175 -27.98 26.97 -7.85
C ALA A 175 -28.31 28.47 -7.60
N SER A 176 -27.34 29.29 -7.18
CA SER A 176 -27.49 30.76 -7.11
C SER A 176 -27.42 31.47 -8.47
N ASP A 177 -26.91 30.80 -9.53
CA ASP A 177 -26.85 31.30 -10.90
C ASP A 177 -27.34 30.23 -11.88
N SER A 178 -28.58 30.37 -12.31
CA SER A 178 -29.25 29.45 -13.23
C SER A 178 -28.48 29.14 -14.52
N ASN A 179 -27.68 30.10 -15.01
CA ASN A 179 -26.89 29.94 -16.24
C ASN A 179 -25.68 28.99 -15.98
N ILE A 180 -25.08 29.10 -14.81
CA ILE A 180 -23.97 28.22 -14.40
C ILE A 180 -24.50 26.81 -14.12
N GLU A 181 -25.62 26.68 -13.43
CA GLU A 181 -26.29 25.39 -13.14
C GLU A 181 -26.61 24.63 -14.43
N ILE A 182 -27.27 25.27 -15.40
CA ILE A 182 -27.61 24.68 -16.68
C ILE A 182 -26.35 24.24 -17.42
N ARG A 183 -25.30 25.03 -17.42
CA ARG A 183 -24.04 24.70 -18.09
C ARG A 183 -23.34 23.50 -17.46
N GLU A 184 -23.27 23.42 -16.13
CA GLU A 184 -22.63 22.31 -15.42
C GLU A 184 -23.48 21.03 -15.55
N PHE A 185 -24.81 21.14 -15.46
CA PHE A 185 -25.72 20.03 -15.73
C PHE A 185 -25.58 19.49 -17.17
N LYS A 186 -25.45 20.39 -18.14
CA LYS A 186 -25.19 20.00 -19.53
C LYS A 186 -23.86 19.28 -19.68
N LYS A 187 -22.79 19.79 -19.09
CA LYS A 187 -21.48 19.12 -19.10
C LYS A 187 -21.54 17.71 -18.50
N LEU A 188 -22.25 17.53 -17.39
CA LEU A 188 -22.43 16.22 -16.76
C LEU A 188 -23.20 15.29 -17.71
N THR A 189 -24.33 15.75 -18.24
CA THR A 189 -25.18 14.97 -19.15
C THR A 189 -24.43 14.58 -20.43
N ASP A 190 -23.67 15.51 -21.01
CA ASP A 190 -22.87 15.25 -22.21
C ASP A 190 -21.75 14.25 -21.91
N ASN A 191 -21.13 14.33 -20.72
CA ASN A 191 -20.11 13.36 -20.29
C ASN A 191 -20.71 11.96 -20.12
N LEU A 192 -21.82 11.83 -19.40
CA LEU A 192 -22.50 10.54 -19.19
C LEU A 192 -23.09 9.95 -20.48
N ARG A 193 -23.53 10.80 -21.42
CA ARG A 193 -24.05 10.39 -22.74
C ARG A 193 -22.95 10.11 -23.75
N SER A 194 -21.69 10.47 -23.46
CA SER A 194 -20.60 10.21 -24.40
C SER A 194 -20.48 8.71 -24.66
N ARG A 195 -20.14 8.35 -25.90
CA ARG A 195 -19.91 6.95 -26.28
C ARG A 195 -18.89 6.29 -25.36
N THR A 196 -17.80 6.97 -25.09
CA THR A 196 -16.71 6.48 -24.23
C THR A 196 -17.19 6.20 -22.79
N SER A 197 -18.01 7.08 -22.21
CA SER A 197 -18.54 6.87 -20.86
C SER A 197 -19.51 5.71 -20.80
N ARG A 198 -20.39 5.57 -21.82
CA ARG A 198 -21.31 4.42 -21.91
C ARG A 198 -20.56 3.11 -22.05
N GLU A 199 -19.55 3.04 -22.93
CA GLU A 199 -18.71 1.85 -23.12
C GLU A 199 -17.95 1.45 -21.85
N LYS A 200 -17.63 2.41 -20.96
CA LYS A 200 -17.03 2.13 -19.65
C LYS A 200 -18.04 1.63 -18.62
N MET A 201 -19.29 2.09 -18.67
CA MET A 201 -20.34 1.68 -17.73
C MET A 201 -20.98 0.33 -18.08
N GLU A 202 -20.78 -0.16 -19.30
CA GLU A 202 -21.24 -1.47 -19.76
C GLU A 202 -20.31 -2.64 -19.34
N ILE A 203 -19.17 -2.35 -18.75
CA ILE A 203 -18.23 -3.35 -18.22
C ILE A 203 -18.66 -3.79 -16.82
#